data_2c58fffcd5bde4d225ecb258503d676b
#
_entry.id   2c58fffcd5bde4d225ecb258503d676b
#
_cell.length_a   1.000
_cell.length_b   1.000
_cell.length_c   1.000
_cell.angle_alpha   90.00
_cell.angle_beta   90.00
_cell.angle_gamma   90.00
#
_symmetry.space_group_name_H-M   'P 1'
#
loop_
_entity.id
_entity.type
_entity.pdbx_description
1 polymer ?
#
loop_
_entity_poly.entity_id
_entity_poly.type
_entity_poly.pdbx_seq_one_letter_code
_entity_poly.pdbx_strand_id
1 'polypeptide(L)'
;MTTIDQHPQTAVIILNWNGAELLRRFLPSVIENTPEELADVIVADNGSSDNSLQILAEEFPSVKVIRFRENLGFAEGYNRAIASCAGYGLTVLLNSDVETPEGWLQPIVNAMDADPALGACQPKILSYNERRKFEYAGASGGFIDRNGFPYCRGRLFATVEEDCGQYDDPIPVFWATGAALAVRTGLYLETGGLDKDFFAHMEEIDLCWRIHLAGYTIAVIPQSRVYHLGGGSLPASNPRKTYLNFRNNLLLLHKNLPAHDVGSALLRRRLLDT
;
A
#
# COMPACT_ATOMS: atom_id res chain seq x y z
N MET A 1 1.35 30.64 27.29
CA MET A 1 0.81 29.41 26.69
C MET A 1 1.60 29.21 25.40
N THR A 2 2.63 28.38 25.45
CA THR A 2 3.41 27.97 24.28
C THR A 2 2.51 27.08 23.44
N THR A 3 2.14 27.53 22.24
CA THR A 3 1.59 26.69 21.19
C THR A 3 2.63 25.60 20.93
N ILE A 4 2.34 24.39 21.39
CA ILE A 4 3.05 23.20 20.91
C ILE A 4 2.67 23.14 19.44
N ASP A 5 3.62 23.31 18.53
CA ASP A 5 3.48 22.97 17.12
C ASP A 5 3.16 21.46 17.09
N GLN A 6 1.86 21.14 17.06
CA GLN A 6 1.42 19.76 16.92
C GLN A 6 1.61 19.40 15.44
N HIS A 7 2.75 18.83 15.11
CA HIS A 7 2.88 18.12 13.84
C HIS A 7 1.80 17.03 13.76
N PRO A 8 1.14 16.86 12.61
CA PRO A 8 0.15 15.81 12.45
C PRO A 8 0.80 14.45 12.75
N GLN A 9 0.01 13.55 13.38
CA GLN A 9 0.50 12.23 13.77
C GLN A 9 0.60 11.25 12.59
N THR A 10 0.16 11.66 11.39
CA THR A 10 0.10 10.82 10.18
C THR A 10 1.00 11.37 9.08
N ALA A 11 1.74 10.49 8.40
CA ALA A 11 2.46 10.80 7.17
C ALA A 11 1.84 10.04 6.00
N VAL A 12 1.43 10.73 4.94
CA VAL A 12 1.06 10.14 3.64
C VAL A 12 2.29 10.19 2.75
N ILE A 13 2.90 9.04 2.48
CA ILE A 13 4.16 8.92 1.74
C ILE A 13 3.89 8.38 0.34
N ILE A 14 4.28 9.15 -0.67
CA ILE A 14 4.21 8.79 -2.09
C ILE A 14 5.63 8.52 -2.57
N LEU A 15 5.91 7.27 -2.98
CA LEU A 15 7.19 6.94 -3.60
C LEU A 15 7.14 7.28 -5.09
N ASN A 16 8.02 8.17 -5.54
CA ASN A 16 8.09 8.62 -6.93
C ASN A 16 9.40 8.19 -7.59
N TRP A 17 9.32 7.64 -8.81
CA TRP A 17 10.46 7.39 -9.68
C TRP A 17 10.09 7.63 -11.13
N ASN A 18 10.65 8.70 -11.74
CA ASN A 18 10.37 9.12 -13.11
C ASN A 18 8.86 9.25 -13.38
N GLY A 19 8.13 9.80 -12.39
CA GLY A 19 6.68 9.90 -12.39
C GLY A 19 6.15 11.33 -12.57
N ALA A 20 6.87 12.19 -13.30
CA ALA A 20 6.52 13.60 -13.50
C ALA A 20 5.05 13.82 -13.88
N GLU A 21 4.56 13.06 -14.87
CA GLU A 21 3.17 13.15 -15.33
C GLU A 21 2.16 12.62 -14.29
N LEU A 22 2.54 11.59 -13.52
CA LEU A 22 1.70 11.06 -12.45
C LEU A 22 1.58 12.07 -11.31
N LEU A 23 2.68 12.72 -10.94
CA LEU A 23 2.67 13.79 -9.94
C LEU A 23 1.72 14.92 -10.35
N ARG A 24 1.81 15.44 -11.57
CA ARG A 24 0.90 16.49 -12.05
C ARG A 24 -0.56 16.07 -12.03
N ARG A 25 -0.82 14.81 -12.35
CA ARG A 25 -2.19 14.28 -12.47
C ARG A 25 -2.84 13.97 -11.14
N PHE A 26 -2.12 13.36 -10.20
CA PHE A 26 -2.70 12.78 -9.01
C PHE A 26 -2.36 13.54 -7.71
N LEU A 27 -1.17 14.13 -7.61
CA LEU A 27 -0.75 14.84 -6.40
C LEU A 27 -1.67 16.00 -5.99
N PRO A 28 -2.28 16.78 -6.93
CA PRO A 28 -3.25 17.82 -6.57
C PRO A 28 -4.39 17.29 -5.71
N SER A 29 -5.00 16.14 -6.06
CA SER A 29 -6.09 15.55 -5.28
C SER A 29 -5.63 15.12 -3.89
N VAL A 30 -4.41 14.62 -3.77
CA VAL A 30 -3.86 14.19 -2.47
C VAL A 30 -3.64 15.40 -1.56
N ILE A 31 -3.08 16.50 -2.07
CA ILE A 31 -2.87 17.72 -1.30
C ILE A 31 -4.21 18.34 -0.89
N GLU A 32 -5.12 18.50 -1.85
CA GLU A 32 -6.42 19.15 -1.62
C GLU A 32 -7.29 18.39 -0.59
N ASN A 33 -7.24 17.05 -0.64
CA ASN A 33 -8.11 16.19 0.16
C ASN A 33 -7.43 15.59 1.41
N THR A 34 -6.21 16.06 1.73
CA THR A 34 -5.49 15.69 2.96
C THR A 34 -5.29 16.93 3.82
N PRO A 35 -6.15 17.19 4.82
CA PRO A 35 -6.00 18.35 5.71
C PRO A 35 -4.65 18.35 6.43
N GLU A 36 -3.99 19.51 6.50
CA GLU A 36 -2.66 19.67 7.11
C GLU A 36 -2.64 19.32 8.61
N GLU A 37 -3.76 19.52 9.30
CA GLU A 37 -3.94 19.12 10.71
C GLU A 37 -4.03 17.59 10.88
N LEU A 38 -4.36 16.85 9.82
CA LEU A 38 -4.55 15.40 9.87
C LEU A 38 -3.28 14.65 9.44
N ALA A 39 -2.63 15.11 8.36
CA ALA A 39 -1.44 14.45 7.86
C ALA A 39 -0.51 15.36 7.06
N ASP A 40 0.77 15.06 7.11
CA ASP A 40 1.76 15.60 6.18
C ASP A 40 1.79 14.77 4.90
N VAL A 41 1.72 15.43 3.73
CA VAL A 41 1.96 14.80 2.43
C VAL A 41 3.45 14.87 2.10
N ILE A 42 4.06 13.72 1.88
CA ILE A 42 5.50 13.57 1.65
C ILE A 42 5.73 12.82 0.35
N VAL A 43 6.50 13.41 -0.57
CA VAL A 43 6.96 12.69 -1.76
C VAL A 43 8.40 12.24 -1.55
N ALA A 44 8.61 10.91 -1.58
CA ALA A 44 9.94 10.32 -1.57
C ALA A 44 10.40 10.10 -3.02
N ASP A 45 11.24 10.99 -3.51
CA ASP A 45 11.84 10.86 -4.84
C ASP A 45 12.95 9.82 -4.83
N ASN A 46 12.73 8.74 -5.54
CA ASN A 46 13.57 7.55 -5.58
C ASN A 46 14.67 7.64 -6.67
N GLY A 47 15.37 8.78 -6.73
CA GLY A 47 16.44 9.01 -7.68
C GLY A 47 15.94 9.23 -9.11
N SER A 48 14.90 10.04 -9.29
CA SER A 48 14.36 10.35 -10.61
C SER A 48 15.37 11.09 -11.49
N SER A 49 15.35 10.79 -12.78
CA SER A 49 16.16 11.42 -13.81
C SER A 49 15.33 12.29 -14.76
N ASP A 50 14.01 12.27 -14.61
CA ASP A 50 13.08 13.17 -15.32
C ASP A 50 12.93 14.52 -14.58
N ASN A 51 11.93 15.31 -14.96
CA ASN A 51 11.66 16.61 -14.34
C ASN A 51 10.80 16.53 -13.06
N SER A 52 10.64 15.35 -12.43
CA SER A 52 9.85 15.19 -11.20
C SER A 52 10.24 16.15 -10.10
N LEU A 53 11.55 16.28 -9.81
CA LEU A 53 12.03 17.19 -8.75
C LEU A 53 11.80 18.67 -9.07
N GLN A 54 11.88 19.05 -10.36
CA GLN A 54 11.56 20.40 -10.79
C GLN A 54 10.07 20.72 -10.60
N ILE A 55 9.19 19.78 -11.00
CA ILE A 55 7.74 19.88 -10.82
C ILE A 55 7.40 20.06 -9.34
N LEU A 56 7.98 19.23 -8.47
CA LEU A 56 7.74 19.33 -7.02
C LEU A 56 8.16 20.70 -6.48
N ALA A 57 9.28 21.24 -6.93
CA ALA A 57 9.78 22.55 -6.46
C ALA A 57 8.96 23.74 -6.99
N GLU A 58 8.49 23.68 -8.23
CA GLU A 58 7.83 24.79 -8.91
C GLU A 58 6.31 24.78 -8.76
N GLU A 59 5.70 23.57 -8.86
CA GLU A 59 4.24 23.43 -8.88
C GLU A 59 3.66 23.01 -7.50
N PHE A 60 4.47 22.34 -6.65
CA PHE A 60 4.04 21.83 -5.33
C PHE A 60 5.00 22.19 -4.19
N PRO A 61 5.31 23.47 -3.98
CA PRO A 61 6.35 23.91 -3.03
C PRO A 61 6.02 23.63 -1.56
N SER A 62 4.75 23.38 -1.22
CA SER A 62 4.31 23.02 0.13
C SER A 62 4.54 21.55 0.48
N VAL A 63 4.78 20.68 -0.51
CA VAL A 63 4.96 19.25 -0.29
C VAL A 63 6.35 18.98 0.26
N LYS A 64 6.42 18.18 1.32
CA LYS A 64 7.69 17.72 1.88
C LYS A 64 8.35 16.71 0.93
N VAL A 65 9.64 16.88 0.64
CA VAL A 65 10.34 16.01 -0.31
C VAL A 65 11.54 15.35 0.36
N ILE A 66 11.52 13.99 0.35
CA ILE A 66 12.68 13.15 0.67
C ILE A 66 13.37 12.78 -0.66
N ARG A 67 14.69 12.98 -0.76
CA ARG A 67 15.43 12.72 -1.99
C ARG A 67 16.42 11.59 -1.79
N PHE A 68 16.33 10.57 -2.63
CA PHE A 68 17.36 9.53 -2.72
C PHE A 68 18.27 9.80 -3.93
N ARG A 69 19.51 9.31 -3.83
CA ARG A 69 20.52 9.53 -4.89
C ARG A 69 20.35 8.61 -6.10
N GLU A 70 19.67 7.49 -5.91
CA GLU A 70 19.49 6.42 -6.89
C GLU A 70 18.16 5.71 -6.66
N ASN A 71 17.69 4.97 -7.66
CA ASN A 71 16.50 4.14 -7.53
C ASN A 71 16.78 2.91 -6.66
N LEU A 72 16.23 2.90 -5.47
CA LEU A 72 16.35 1.82 -4.49
C LEU A 72 15.34 0.67 -4.72
N GLY A 73 14.46 0.81 -5.71
CA GLY A 73 13.29 -0.05 -5.88
C GLY A 73 12.14 0.32 -4.96
N PHE A 74 11.05 -0.43 -5.06
CA PHE A 74 9.81 -0.13 -4.33
C PHE A 74 9.97 -0.34 -2.81
N ALA A 75 10.35 -1.56 -2.41
CA ALA A 75 10.44 -1.93 -1.00
C ALA A 75 11.46 -1.09 -0.23
N GLU A 76 12.70 -1.02 -0.70
CA GLU A 76 13.75 -0.27 0.00
C GLU A 76 13.50 1.24 -0.04
N GLY A 77 12.89 1.76 -1.13
CA GLY A 77 12.48 3.16 -1.22
C GLY A 77 11.49 3.54 -0.12
N TYR A 78 10.43 2.74 0.06
CA TYR A 78 9.49 2.95 1.17
C TYR A 78 10.14 2.73 2.54
N ASN A 79 10.95 1.70 2.71
CA ASN A 79 11.64 1.43 3.98
C ASN A 79 12.45 2.64 4.45
N ARG A 80 13.23 3.25 3.55
CA ARG A 80 14.02 4.44 3.89
C ARG A 80 13.18 5.69 4.10
N ALA A 81 12.14 5.87 3.30
CA ALA A 81 11.22 6.99 3.47
C ALA A 81 10.52 6.92 4.84
N ILE A 82 9.98 5.76 5.20
CA ILE A 82 9.30 5.54 6.49
C ILE A 82 10.28 5.66 7.67
N ALA A 83 11.49 5.15 7.54
CA ALA A 83 12.52 5.32 8.58
C ALA A 83 12.86 6.80 8.82
N SER A 84 12.83 7.64 7.77
CA SER A 84 13.00 9.10 7.90
C SER A 84 11.78 9.77 8.54
N CYS A 85 10.66 9.08 8.61
CA CYS A 85 9.38 9.51 9.19
C CYS A 85 9.06 8.79 10.50
N ALA A 86 10.03 8.23 11.21
CA ALA A 86 9.82 7.45 12.44
C ALA A 86 9.14 8.23 13.58
N GLY A 87 9.07 9.56 13.50
CA GLY A 87 8.37 10.41 14.47
C GLY A 87 6.85 10.43 14.32
N TYR A 88 6.29 9.95 13.19
CA TYR A 88 4.85 9.84 13.00
C TYR A 88 4.31 8.55 13.60
N GLY A 89 3.11 8.61 14.20
CA GLY A 89 2.44 7.43 14.76
C GLY A 89 1.86 6.51 13.70
N LEU A 90 1.38 7.09 12.58
CA LEU A 90 0.76 6.41 11.45
C LEU A 90 1.45 6.80 10.15
N THR A 91 1.69 5.84 9.28
CA THR A 91 2.18 6.07 7.92
C THR A 91 1.22 5.45 6.92
N VAL A 92 0.89 6.19 5.86
CA VAL A 92 0.13 5.69 4.71
C VAL A 92 1.08 5.62 3.51
N LEU A 93 1.36 4.40 3.05
CA LEU A 93 1.99 4.17 1.76
C LEU A 93 0.94 4.43 0.70
N LEU A 94 1.18 5.37 -0.21
CA LEU A 94 0.25 5.74 -1.27
C LEU A 94 0.97 5.72 -2.62
N ASN A 95 0.43 4.98 -3.59
CA ASN A 95 1.01 4.97 -4.93
C ASN A 95 0.83 6.33 -5.62
N SER A 96 1.79 6.69 -6.49
CA SER A 96 1.78 7.96 -7.24
C SER A 96 0.68 8.07 -8.29
N ASP A 97 -0.04 6.98 -8.57
CA ASP A 97 -1.16 6.89 -9.53
C ASP A 97 -2.52 6.69 -8.84
N VAL A 98 -2.65 7.17 -7.60
CA VAL A 98 -3.88 7.14 -6.81
C VAL A 98 -4.48 8.54 -6.70
N GLU A 99 -5.78 8.66 -7.04
CA GLU A 99 -6.61 9.82 -6.75
C GLU A 99 -7.35 9.62 -5.43
N THR A 100 -7.32 10.63 -4.58
CA THR A 100 -8.02 10.62 -3.29
C THR A 100 -9.19 11.59 -3.31
N PRO A 101 -10.42 11.16 -2.98
CA PRO A 101 -11.57 12.05 -2.81
C PRO A 101 -11.56 12.73 -1.44
N GLU A 102 -12.42 13.74 -1.29
CA GLU A 102 -12.65 14.42 -0.02
C GLU A 102 -12.97 13.42 1.11
N GLY A 103 -12.38 13.63 2.27
CA GLY A 103 -12.62 12.83 3.48
C GLY A 103 -12.04 11.41 3.46
N TRP A 104 -11.19 11.07 2.50
CA TRP A 104 -10.64 9.71 2.36
C TRP A 104 -9.82 9.24 3.56
N LEU A 105 -9.05 10.13 4.19
CA LEU A 105 -8.09 9.76 5.24
C LEU A 105 -8.73 9.66 6.63
N GLN A 106 -9.74 10.48 6.92
CA GLN A 106 -10.33 10.56 8.26
C GLN A 106 -10.86 9.23 8.79
N PRO A 107 -11.60 8.39 8.01
CA PRO A 107 -12.06 7.09 8.49
C PRO A 107 -10.91 6.14 8.84
N ILE A 108 -9.79 6.22 8.12
CA ILE A 108 -8.58 5.43 8.38
C ILE A 108 -7.98 5.83 9.73
N VAL A 109 -7.75 7.13 9.94
CA VAL A 109 -7.19 7.64 11.21
C VAL A 109 -8.11 7.27 12.36
N ASN A 110 -9.42 7.49 12.24
CA ASN A 110 -10.39 7.14 13.28
C ASN A 110 -10.36 5.65 13.63
N ALA A 111 -10.26 4.76 12.64
CA ALA A 111 -10.21 3.32 12.88
C ALA A 111 -8.92 2.90 13.59
N MET A 112 -7.78 3.47 13.18
CA MET A 112 -6.48 3.20 13.81
C MET A 112 -6.41 3.74 15.24
N ASP A 113 -7.03 4.88 15.53
CA ASP A 113 -7.08 5.46 16.88
C ASP A 113 -8.02 4.68 17.81
N ALA A 114 -9.15 4.19 17.27
CA ALA A 114 -10.16 3.49 18.05
C ALA A 114 -9.75 2.06 18.46
N ASP A 115 -8.89 1.39 17.66
CA ASP A 115 -8.47 0.01 17.93
C ASP A 115 -6.94 -0.13 17.97
N PRO A 116 -6.33 -0.17 19.16
CA PRO A 116 -4.88 -0.39 19.29
C PRO A 116 -4.39 -1.73 18.74
N ALA A 117 -5.24 -2.74 18.59
CA ALA A 117 -4.90 -4.04 18.01
C ALA A 117 -4.88 -4.01 16.48
N LEU A 118 -5.47 -2.97 15.85
CA LEU A 118 -5.40 -2.76 14.41
C LEU A 118 -4.00 -2.28 14.04
N GLY A 119 -3.18 -3.14 13.44
CA GLY A 119 -1.80 -2.84 13.03
C GLY A 119 -1.71 -2.14 11.69
N ALA A 120 -2.59 -2.51 10.75
CA ALA A 120 -2.65 -1.92 9.42
C ALA A 120 -4.06 -1.96 8.85
N CYS A 121 -4.34 -1.09 7.87
CA CYS A 121 -5.61 -1.12 7.14
C CYS A 121 -5.47 -0.53 5.73
N GLN A 122 -6.52 -0.70 4.93
CA GLN A 122 -6.64 -0.09 3.61
C GLN A 122 -8.01 0.54 3.41
N PRO A 123 -8.14 1.56 2.56
CA PRO A 123 -9.42 2.01 2.04
C PRO A 123 -10.00 0.98 1.06
N LYS A 124 -11.23 1.19 0.63
CA LYS A 124 -11.79 0.56 -0.57
C LYS A 124 -11.06 1.12 -1.80
N ILE A 125 -10.51 0.23 -2.64
CA ILE A 125 -9.79 0.63 -3.86
C ILE A 125 -10.69 0.44 -5.07
N LEU A 126 -11.02 1.55 -5.72
CA LEU A 126 -11.82 1.59 -6.94
C LEU A 126 -10.95 1.87 -8.16
N SER A 127 -11.40 1.45 -9.33
CA SER A 127 -10.71 1.74 -10.58
C SER A 127 -10.81 3.22 -10.93
N TYR A 128 -9.70 3.86 -11.26
CA TYR A 128 -9.69 5.24 -11.75
C TYR A 128 -10.43 5.39 -13.09
N ASN A 129 -10.28 4.42 -13.98
CA ASN A 129 -10.87 4.46 -15.31
C ASN A 129 -12.35 4.05 -15.31
N GLU A 130 -12.75 3.14 -14.43
CA GLU A 130 -14.13 2.62 -14.31
C GLU A 130 -14.61 2.79 -12.88
N ARG A 131 -14.87 4.02 -12.46
CA ARG A 131 -15.09 4.45 -11.05
C ARG A 131 -16.19 3.69 -10.29
N ARG A 132 -17.03 2.97 -10.99
CA ARG A 132 -18.07 2.11 -10.38
C ARG A 132 -17.58 0.69 -10.12
N LYS A 133 -16.38 0.33 -10.58
CA LYS A 133 -15.79 -1.00 -10.37
C LYS A 133 -14.66 -0.95 -9.34
N PHE A 134 -14.48 -2.08 -8.68
CA PHE A 134 -13.29 -2.28 -7.87
C PHE A 134 -12.02 -2.27 -8.72
N GLU A 135 -10.90 -1.93 -8.10
CA GLU A 135 -9.60 -2.10 -8.74
C GLU A 135 -9.15 -3.56 -8.67
N TYR A 136 -8.34 -3.99 -9.61
CA TYR A 136 -7.94 -5.39 -9.78
C TYR A 136 -7.13 -5.95 -8.59
N ALA A 137 -6.24 -5.14 -7.98
CA ALA A 137 -5.30 -5.57 -6.95
C ALA A 137 -5.62 -4.91 -5.60
N GLY A 138 -6.35 -5.62 -4.74
CA GLY A 138 -6.66 -5.16 -3.38
C GLY A 138 -8.11 -4.77 -3.16
N ALA A 139 -8.81 -4.29 -4.17
CA ALA A 139 -10.27 -4.04 -4.18
C ALA A 139 -10.86 -3.66 -2.79
N SER A 140 -11.59 -4.56 -2.13
CA SER A 140 -12.16 -4.37 -0.78
C SER A 140 -11.57 -5.35 0.25
N GLY A 141 -10.23 -5.45 0.30
CA GLY A 141 -9.49 -6.28 1.24
C GLY A 141 -9.11 -7.65 0.71
N GLY A 142 -7.94 -8.11 1.12
CA GLY A 142 -7.30 -9.32 0.65
C GLY A 142 -7.30 -10.48 1.65
N PHE A 143 -7.29 -11.68 1.12
CA PHE A 143 -7.26 -12.95 1.85
C PHE A 143 -6.22 -13.87 1.23
N ILE A 144 -5.94 -14.98 1.93
CA ILE A 144 -5.10 -16.06 1.43
C ILE A 144 -5.86 -17.39 1.64
N ASP A 145 -5.85 -18.25 0.63
CA ASP A 145 -6.50 -19.56 0.77
C ASP A 145 -5.58 -20.58 1.50
N ARG A 146 -6.10 -21.77 1.78
CA ARG A 146 -5.36 -22.85 2.45
C ARG A 146 -4.12 -23.34 1.68
N ASN A 147 -4.01 -23.01 0.39
CA ASN A 147 -2.89 -23.37 -0.46
C ASN A 147 -1.91 -22.19 -0.63
N GLY A 148 -2.22 -21.04 -0.02
CA GLY A 148 -1.40 -19.84 -0.09
C GLY A 148 -1.65 -18.98 -1.31
N PHE A 149 -2.73 -19.16 -2.04
CA PHE A 149 -3.11 -18.25 -3.13
C PHE A 149 -3.79 -16.99 -2.59
N PRO A 150 -3.27 -15.80 -2.86
CA PRO A 150 -3.93 -14.57 -2.46
C PRO A 150 -5.13 -14.28 -3.36
N TYR A 151 -6.20 -13.79 -2.76
CA TYR A 151 -7.40 -13.31 -3.43
C TYR A 151 -7.98 -12.10 -2.71
N CYS A 152 -8.90 -11.36 -3.31
CA CYS A 152 -9.54 -10.21 -2.69
C CYS A 152 -11.04 -10.17 -2.98
N ARG A 153 -11.80 -9.49 -2.10
CA ARG A 153 -13.21 -9.19 -2.34
C ARG A 153 -13.32 -8.20 -3.51
N GLY A 154 -14.40 -8.30 -4.29
CA GLY A 154 -14.61 -7.44 -5.47
C GLY A 154 -13.95 -7.95 -6.74
N ARG A 155 -13.31 -9.13 -6.69
CA ARG A 155 -12.71 -9.75 -7.88
C ARG A 155 -12.77 -11.28 -7.84
N LEU A 156 -13.16 -11.88 -8.95
CA LEU A 156 -13.10 -13.32 -9.20
C LEU A 156 -12.27 -13.58 -10.46
N PHE A 157 -11.04 -14.09 -10.31
CA PHE A 157 -10.05 -14.24 -11.39
C PHE A 157 -9.82 -12.90 -12.14
N ALA A 158 -10.17 -12.86 -13.44
CA ALA A 158 -10.05 -11.65 -14.27
C ALA A 158 -11.29 -10.76 -14.22
N THR A 159 -12.38 -11.21 -13.60
CA THR A 159 -13.64 -10.45 -13.52
C THR A 159 -13.60 -9.57 -12.27
N VAL A 160 -13.81 -8.28 -12.47
CA VAL A 160 -13.91 -7.26 -11.41
C VAL A 160 -15.38 -6.87 -11.25
N GLU A 161 -15.85 -6.84 -10.00
CA GLU A 161 -17.24 -6.48 -9.66
C GLU A 161 -17.46 -4.97 -9.72
N GLU A 162 -18.72 -4.57 -9.92
CA GLU A 162 -19.16 -3.21 -9.62
C GLU A 162 -19.35 -3.04 -8.11
N ASP A 163 -18.98 -1.86 -7.59
CA ASP A 163 -19.26 -1.49 -6.22
C ASP A 163 -20.72 -1.01 -6.10
N CYS A 164 -21.56 -1.87 -5.54
CA CYS A 164 -22.95 -1.61 -5.23
C CYS A 164 -23.19 -1.51 -3.71
N GLY A 165 -22.13 -1.31 -2.90
CA GLY A 165 -22.21 -1.29 -1.45
C GLY A 165 -22.15 -2.68 -0.79
N GLN A 166 -21.94 -3.75 -1.56
CA GLN A 166 -21.90 -5.14 -1.05
C GLN A 166 -20.75 -5.41 -0.07
N TYR A 167 -19.75 -4.52 -0.01
CA TYR A 167 -18.59 -4.61 0.87
C TYR A 167 -18.39 -3.31 1.68
N ASP A 168 -19.47 -2.69 2.15
CA ASP A 168 -19.41 -1.45 2.96
C ASP A 168 -19.29 -1.73 4.48
N ASP A 169 -19.16 -2.99 4.87
CA ASP A 169 -18.87 -3.41 6.23
C ASP A 169 -17.35 -3.48 6.49
N PRO A 170 -16.85 -2.85 7.56
CA PRO A 170 -15.48 -3.03 8.01
C PRO A 170 -15.28 -4.49 8.46
N ILE A 171 -14.27 -5.16 7.90
CA ILE A 171 -13.95 -6.53 8.30
C ILE A 171 -12.44 -6.72 8.45
N PRO A 172 -12.01 -7.66 9.31
CA PRO A 172 -10.64 -8.16 9.29
C PRO A 172 -10.32 -8.81 7.95
N VAL A 173 -9.12 -8.55 7.45
CA VAL A 173 -8.59 -9.12 6.20
C VAL A 173 -7.21 -9.70 6.47
N PHE A 174 -6.71 -10.54 5.57
CA PHE A 174 -5.36 -11.09 5.73
C PHE A 174 -4.28 -10.12 5.23
N TRP A 175 -4.54 -9.40 4.14
CA TRP A 175 -3.61 -8.41 3.61
C TRP A 175 -4.32 -7.16 3.10
N ALA A 176 -3.60 -6.06 3.17
CA ALA A 176 -3.96 -4.77 2.62
C ALA A 176 -3.02 -4.44 1.47
N THR A 177 -3.55 -3.80 0.42
CA THR A 177 -2.80 -3.49 -0.80
C THR A 177 -1.77 -2.39 -0.60
N GLY A 178 -0.59 -2.53 -1.20
CA GLY A 178 0.44 -1.50 -1.23
C GLY A 178 0.06 -0.23 -1.99
N ALA A 179 -1.06 -0.23 -2.73
CA ALA A 179 -1.55 0.96 -3.42
C ALA A 179 -2.00 2.07 -2.45
N ALA A 180 -2.57 1.67 -1.28
CA ALA A 180 -2.96 2.59 -0.20
C ALA A 180 -2.98 1.82 1.13
N LEU A 181 -1.81 1.60 1.72
CA LEU A 181 -1.62 0.86 2.97
C LEU A 181 -1.36 1.82 4.13
N ALA A 182 -2.27 1.90 5.08
CA ALA A 182 -2.04 2.58 6.35
C ALA A 182 -1.50 1.57 7.38
N VAL A 183 -0.44 1.94 8.08
CA VAL A 183 0.23 1.07 9.05
C VAL A 183 0.81 1.88 10.21
N ARG A 184 0.76 1.35 11.44
CA ARG A 184 1.48 1.96 12.56
C ARG A 184 2.96 2.02 12.27
N THR A 185 3.53 3.21 12.28
CA THR A 185 4.93 3.43 11.88
C THR A 185 5.91 2.60 12.72
N GLY A 186 5.73 2.55 14.04
CA GLY A 186 6.55 1.72 14.92
C GLY A 186 6.47 0.24 14.56
N LEU A 187 5.26 -0.29 14.34
CA LEU A 187 5.06 -1.69 13.96
C LEU A 187 5.67 -2.03 12.60
N TYR A 188 5.56 -1.11 11.62
CA TYR A 188 6.23 -1.29 10.32
C TYR A 188 7.74 -1.46 10.48
N LEU A 189 8.37 -0.59 11.29
CA LEU A 189 9.81 -0.65 11.55
C LEU A 189 10.21 -1.90 12.34
N GLU A 190 9.47 -2.25 13.38
CA GLU A 190 9.71 -3.43 14.23
C GLU A 190 9.57 -4.75 13.44
N THR A 191 8.62 -4.83 12.52
CA THR A 191 8.45 -6.00 11.66
C THR A 191 9.43 -6.05 10.49
N GLY A 192 10.30 -5.04 10.32
CA GLY A 192 11.35 -4.98 9.31
C GLY A 192 10.90 -4.41 7.96
N GLY A 193 9.70 -3.81 7.87
CA GLY A 193 9.22 -3.15 6.66
C GLY A 193 8.94 -4.10 5.48
N LEU A 194 8.97 -3.58 4.27
CA LEU A 194 8.82 -4.36 3.05
C LEU A 194 10.11 -5.14 2.75
N ASP A 195 10.00 -6.39 2.37
CA ASP A 195 11.17 -7.21 2.03
C ASP A 195 11.58 -6.97 0.57
N LYS A 196 12.77 -6.41 0.39
CA LYS A 196 13.33 -6.06 -0.94
C LYS A 196 13.56 -7.26 -1.87
N ASP A 197 13.69 -8.47 -1.33
CA ASP A 197 13.96 -9.68 -2.11
C ASP A 197 12.76 -10.09 -2.97
N PHE A 198 11.55 -9.58 -2.64
CA PHE A 198 10.38 -9.72 -3.49
C PHE A 198 10.50 -8.91 -4.79
N PHE A 199 11.23 -7.80 -4.80
CA PHE A 199 11.42 -6.88 -5.92
C PHE A 199 10.13 -6.13 -6.31
N ALA A 200 9.04 -6.83 -6.61
CA ALA A 200 7.70 -6.31 -6.89
C ALA A 200 6.67 -7.44 -6.74
N HIS A 201 5.50 -7.11 -6.20
CA HIS A 201 4.37 -7.98 -5.87
C HIS A 201 4.62 -8.93 -4.69
N MET A 202 3.66 -9.04 -3.81
CA MET A 202 3.63 -9.86 -2.58
C MET A 202 4.43 -9.30 -1.39
N GLU A 203 5.23 -8.23 -1.55
CA GLU A 203 5.97 -7.62 -0.45
C GLU A 203 5.03 -7.04 0.63
N GLU A 204 3.91 -6.49 0.22
CA GLU A 204 2.87 -6.00 1.13
C GLU A 204 2.12 -7.16 1.82
N ILE A 205 1.91 -8.28 1.13
CA ILE A 205 1.29 -9.48 1.70
C ILE A 205 2.23 -10.12 2.73
N ASP A 206 3.53 -10.15 2.45
CA ASP A 206 4.56 -10.60 3.38
C ASP A 206 4.59 -9.73 4.65
N LEU A 207 4.57 -8.41 4.49
CA LEU A 207 4.49 -7.48 5.61
C LEU A 207 3.23 -7.73 6.45
N CYS A 208 2.07 -7.86 5.80
CA CYS A 208 0.81 -8.14 6.45
C CYS A 208 0.84 -9.47 7.24
N TRP A 209 1.46 -10.52 6.68
CA TRP A 209 1.62 -11.78 7.41
C TRP A 209 2.48 -11.60 8.66
N ARG A 210 3.60 -10.86 8.57
CA ARG A 210 4.46 -10.57 9.75
C ARG A 210 3.74 -9.70 10.79
N ILE A 211 2.87 -8.79 10.38
CA ILE A 211 2.00 -8.01 11.28
C ILE A 211 1.06 -8.95 12.05
N HIS A 212 0.44 -9.93 11.39
CA HIS A 212 -0.37 -10.95 12.07
C HIS A 212 0.45 -11.79 13.04
N LEU A 213 1.67 -12.21 12.65
CA LEU A 213 2.56 -12.97 13.53
C LEU A 213 3.00 -12.15 14.76
N ALA A 214 3.03 -10.83 14.65
CA ALA A 214 3.25 -9.91 15.78
C ALA A 214 2.00 -9.72 16.67
N GLY A 215 0.86 -10.37 16.34
CA GLY A 215 -0.37 -10.34 17.14
C GLY A 215 -1.35 -9.22 16.80
N TYR A 216 -1.15 -8.49 15.71
CA TYR A 216 -2.04 -7.42 15.27
C TYR A 216 -3.02 -7.90 14.20
N THR A 217 -4.11 -7.14 14.08
CA THR A 217 -5.13 -7.33 13.04
C THR A 217 -4.90 -6.40 11.87
N ILE A 218 -5.49 -6.75 10.72
CA ILE A 218 -5.53 -5.92 9.52
C ILE A 218 -6.98 -5.81 9.07
N ALA A 219 -7.41 -4.64 8.59
CA ALA A 219 -8.80 -4.43 8.18
C ALA A 219 -8.91 -3.65 6.86
N VAL A 220 -10.06 -3.77 6.21
CA VAL A 220 -10.51 -2.81 5.20
C VAL A 220 -11.45 -1.83 5.86
N ILE A 221 -11.31 -0.56 5.53
CA ILE A 221 -12.12 0.55 6.04
C ILE A 221 -12.94 1.13 4.86
N PRO A 222 -14.10 0.57 4.53
CA PRO A 222 -14.83 0.91 3.31
C PRO A 222 -15.46 2.30 3.31
N GLN A 223 -15.55 2.97 4.47
CA GLN A 223 -15.92 4.39 4.59
C GLN A 223 -14.87 5.31 3.95
N SER A 224 -13.63 4.83 3.86
CA SER A 224 -12.57 5.42 3.05
C SER A 224 -12.53 4.75 1.68
N ARG A 225 -12.37 5.55 0.63
CA ARG A 225 -12.22 5.06 -0.74
C ARG A 225 -11.17 5.87 -1.49
N VAL A 226 -10.46 5.24 -2.41
CA VAL A 226 -9.52 5.89 -3.32
C VAL A 226 -9.66 5.28 -4.73
N TYR A 227 -9.18 6.01 -5.74
CA TYR A 227 -9.23 5.58 -7.14
C TYR A 227 -7.82 5.34 -7.66
N HIS A 228 -7.51 4.11 -8.02
CA HIS A 228 -6.19 3.70 -8.50
C HIS A 228 -6.19 3.47 -10.01
N LEU A 229 -5.24 4.09 -10.72
CA LEU A 229 -5.11 3.92 -12.17
C LEU A 229 -4.66 2.50 -12.50
N GLY A 230 -3.70 1.99 -11.74
CA GLY A 230 -3.18 0.63 -11.86
C GLY A 230 -2.35 0.41 -13.13
N GLY A 231 -1.50 -0.61 -13.09
CA GLY A 231 -0.72 -1.02 -14.28
C GLY A 231 0.51 -0.18 -14.61
N GLY A 232 0.82 0.85 -13.81
CA GLY A 232 1.93 1.77 -14.08
C GLY A 232 3.32 1.13 -14.07
N SER A 233 3.55 0.09 -13.26
CA SER A 233 4.87 -0.53 -13.14
C SER A 233 5.12 -1.72 -14.08
N LEU A 234 4.12 -2.60 -14.27
CA LEU A 234 4.22 -3.77 -15.15
C LEU A 234 2.84 -4.10 -15.74
N PRO A 235 2.66 -4.02 -17.08
CA PRO A 235 1.42 -4.43 -17.74
C PRO A 235 1.02 -5.87 -17.39
N ALA A 236 -0.29 -6.16 -17.33
CA ALA A 236 -0.80 -7.49 -17.02
C ALA A 236 -0.28 -8.60 -17.95
N SER A 237 0.02 -8.25 -19.21
CA SER A 237 0.55 -9.16 -20.24
C SER A 237 2.06 -9.42 -20.13
N ASN A 238 2.77 -8.79 -19.19
CA ASN A 238 4.22 -8.94 -19.09
C ASN A 238 4.59 -10.30 -18.45
N PRO A 239 5.31 -11.19 -19.13
CA PRO A 239 5.70 -12.50 -18.59
C PRO A 239 6.50 -12.41 -17.28
N ARG A 240 7.29 -11.34 -17.11
CA ARG A 240 8.02 -11.09 -15.86
C ARG A 240 7.08 -10.89 -14.68
N LYS A 241 5.92 -10.26 -14.87
CA LYS A 241 4.89 -10.11 -13.83
C LYS A 241 4.37 -11.46 -13.38
N THR A 242 4.03 -12.34 -14.32
CA THR A 242 3.60 -13.71 -14.03
C THR A 242 4.66 -14.47 -13.26
N TYR A 243 5.91 -14.46 -13.75
CA TYR A 243 7.03 -15.09 -13.05
C TYR A 243 7.20 -14.58 -11.61
N LEU A 244 7.17 -13.26 -11.41
CA LEU A 244 7.30 -12.68 -10.08
C LEU A 244 6.15 -13.11 -9.15
N ASN A 245 4.93 -13.13 -9.63
CA ASN A 245 3.79 -13.58 -8.83
C ASN A 245 3.96 -15.02 -8.35
N PHE A 246 4.36 -15.95 -9.21
CA PHE A 246 4.60 -17.34 -8.82
C PHE A 246 5.81 -17.48 -7.89
N ARG A 247 6.96 -16.91 -8.26
CA ARG A 247 8.18 -16.93 -7.44
C ARG A 247 7.92 -16.36 -6.04
N ASN A 248 7.32 -15.17 -5.99
CA ASN A 248 7.13 -14.44 -4.75
C ASN A 248 6.10 -15.13 -3.85
N ASN A 249 5.09 -15.75 -4.43
CA ASN A 249 4.13 -16.52 -3.64
C ASN A 249 4.80 -17.75 -2.97
N LEU A 250 5.69 -18.45 -3.67
CA LEU A 250 6.46 -19.55 -3.07
C LEU A 250 7.43 -19.03 -2.00
N LEU A 251 8.07 -17.88 -2.23
CA LEU A 251 8.94 -17.21 -1.25
C LEU A 251 8.14 -16.78 -0.01
N LEU A 252 6.94 -16.21 -0.19
CA LEU A 252 6.02 -15.84 0.87
C LEU A 252 5.70 -17.04 1.79
N LEU A 253 5.34 -18.18 1.19
CA LEU A 253 5.04 -19.41 1.94
C LEU A 253 6.27 -19.95 2.66
N HIS A 254 7.42 -19.99 1.97
CA HIS A 254 8.67 -20.45 2.57
C HIS A 254 9.09 -19.64 3.78
N LYS A 255 8.91 -18.32 3.72
CA LYS A 255 9.32 -17.37 4.75
C LYS A 255 8.41 -17.39 5.98
N ASN A 256 7.10 -17.46 5.78
CA ASN A 256 6.12 -17.16 6.83
C ASN A 256 5.42 -18.41 7.42
N LEU A 257 5.44 -19.53 6.75
CA LEU A 257 4.88 -20.77 7.30
C LEU A 257 5.77 -21.37 8.40
N PRO A 258 5.17 -22.06 9.38
CA PRO A 258 5.94 -22.90 10.31
C PRO A 258 6.82 -23.92 9.56
N ALA A 259 8.04 -24.15 10.03
CA ALA A 259 9.03 -24.99 9.31
C ALA A 259 8.51 -26.40 8.96
N HIS A 260 7.65 -26.98 9.80
CA HIS A 260 7.06 -28.31 9.57
C HIS A 260 6.01 -28.33 8.45
N ASP A 261 5.41 -27.18 8.08
CA ASP A 261 4.39 -27.06 7.05
C ASP A 261 4.96 -26.68 5.68
N VAL A 262 6.15 -26.03 5.65
CA VAL A 262 6.75 -25.50 4.41
C VAL A 262 6.88 -26.57 3.34
N GLY A 263 7.44 -27.76 3.66
CA GLY A 263 7.68 -28.81 2.69
C GLY A 263 6.38 -29.31 2.04
N SER A 264 5.35 -29.54 2.84
CA SER A 264 4.03 -29.99 2.35
C SER A 264 3.32 -28.92 1.52
N ALA A 265 3.41 -27.66 1.92
CA ALA A 265 2.82 -26.53 1.19
C ALA A 265 3.49 -26.34 -0.17
N LEU A 266 4.83 -26.33 -0.23
CA LEU A 266 5.56 -26.16 -1.49
C LEU A 266 5.34 -27.35 -2.45
N LEU A 267 5.23 -28.58 -1.92
CA LEU A 267 4.90 -29.74 -2.76
C LEU A 267 3.50 -29.62 -3.37
N ARG A 268 2.49 -29.24 -2.58
CA ARG A 268 1.13 -29.00 -3.10
C ARG A 268 1.12 -27.90 -4.16
N ARG A 269 1.83 -26.79 -3.93
CA ARG A 269 1.92 -25.68 -4.89
C ARG A 269 2.57 -26.11 -6.18
N ARG A 270 3.65 -26.88 -6.12
CA ARG A 270 4.28 -27.44 -7.32
C ARG A 270 3.33 -28.26 -8.19
N LEU A 271 2.38 -28.95 -7.58
CA LEU A 271 1.35 -29.72 -8.31
C LEU A 271 0.19 -28.86 -8.83
N LEU A 272 -0.09 -27.72 -8.19
CA LEU A 272 -1.18 -26.82 -8.57
C LEU A 272 -0.75 -25.76 -9.59
N ASP A 273 0.53 -25.43 -9.62
CA ASP A 273 1.10 -24.40 -10.50
C ASP A 273 1.55 -24.96 -11.87
N THR A 274 1.42 -26.29 -12.11
CA THR A 274 1.72 -26.97 -13.38
C THR A 274 0.47 -27.18 -14.21
#